data_deca8887a4ca87a7b288525a21fd1e4d
#
_entry.id   deca8887a4ca87a7b288525a21fd1e4d
#
_cell.length_a   1.000
_cell.length_b   1.000
_cell.length_c   1.000
_cell.angle_alpha   90.00
_cell.angle_beta   90.00
_cell.angle_gamma   90.00
#
_symmetry.space_group_name_H-M   'P 1'
#
loop_
_entity.id
_entity.type
_entity.pdbx_description
1 polymer ?
#
loop_
_entity_poly.entity_id
_entity_poly.type
_entity_poly.pdbx_seq_one_letter_code
_entity_poly.pdbx_strand_id
1 'polypeptide(L)'
;MLFRSVRPDIAAGLWLYSRDYFIGLSAQQIIPQTLAFVDDAAIITKGRLIPHVFLTAGYRFLVNDDVNAIPSLMFKYINGSSNNNFQVETNLKLQYRDLLWIGGSYRYQDGFAAMAGVNISNTFNVGYAYDFTTTNLKTVSRGTHEIVIGFLLGNRYSEACPRCNW
;
A
#
# COMPACT_ATOMS: atom_id res chain seq x y z
N MET A 1 2.50 14.85 -28.65
CA MET A 1 1.33 14.04 -29.08
C MET A 1 0.55 13.63 -27.86
N LEU A 2 -0.73 14.04 -27.73
CA LEU A 2 -1.56 13.67 -26.57
C LEU A 2 -2.24 12.32 -26.86
N PHE A 3 -1.80 11.28 -26.16
CA PHE A 3 -2.48 9.99 -26.20
C PHE A 3 -3.78 10.08 -25.38
N ARG A 4 -4.92 10.11 -26.05
CA ARG A 4 -6.24 10.16 -25.44
C ARG A 4 -6.93 8.81 -25.66
N SER A 5 -6.61 7.84 -24.78
CA SER A 5 -7.34 6.58 -24.73
C SER A 5 -8.04 6.48 -23.38
N VAL A 6 -9.37 6.49 -23.38
CA VAL A 6 -10.18 6.22 -22.18
C VAL A 6 -10.45 4.73 -22.15
N ARG A 7 -10.01 4.06 -21.08
CA ARG A 7 -10.24 2.62 -20.91
C ARG A 7 -10.83 2.37 -19.52
N PRO A 8 -11.92 1.62 -19.42
CA PRO A 8 -12.50 1.28 -18.13
C PRO A 8 -11.60 0.27 -17.41
N ASP A 9 -11.41 0.45 -16.11
CA ASP A 9 -10.76 -0.49 -15.23
C ASP A 9 -11.67 -0.79 -14.05
N ILE A 10 -11.59 -2.01 -13.53
CA ILE A 10 -12.34 -2.45 -12.36
C ILE A 10 -11.37 -2.97 -11.31
N ALA A 11 -11.56 -2.50 -10.10
CA ALA A 11 -10.90 -3.01 -8.91
C ALA A 11 -11.96 -3.43 -7.89
N ALA A 12 -11.69 -4.50 -7.15
CA ALA A 12 -12.54 -4.98 -6.08
C ALA A 12 -11.70 -5.38 -4.88
N GLY A 13 -12.25 -5.22 -3.67
CA GLY A 13 -11.55 -5.61 -2.46
C GLY A 13 -12.50 -5.91 -1.31
N LEU A 14 -12.00 -6.72 -0.39
CA LEU A 14 -12.66 -7.07 0.86
C LEU A 14 -11.69 -6.76 2.00
N TRP A 15 -12.20 -6.14 3.06
CA TRP A 15 -11.46 -5.81 4.25
C TRP A 15 -12.20 -6.30 5.48
N LEU A 16 -11.58 -7.21 6.20
CA LEU A 16 -12.04 -7.70 7.49
C LEU A 16 -11.12 -7.17 8.57
N TYR A 17 -11.69 -6.56 9.60
CA TYR A 17 -10.91 -6.01 10.70
C TYR A 17 -11.60 -6.21 12.03
N SER A 18 -10.80 -6.24 13.07
CA SER A 18 -11.19 -6.28 14.46
C SER A 18 -10.33 -5.28 15.24
N ARG A 19 -10.48 -5.26 16.54
CA ARG A 19 -9.64 -4.43 17.42
C ARG A 19 -8.15 -4.81 17.32
N ASP A 20 -7.87 -6.09 17.15
CA ASP A 20 -6.52 -6.63 17.30
C ASP A 20 -5.93 -7.16 15.98
N TYR A 21 -6.73 -7.35 14.94
CA TYR A 21 -6.24 -7.86 13.67
C TYR A 21 -7.00 -7.29 12.47
N PHE A 22 -6.36 -7.36 11.33
CA PHE A 22 -7.00 -7.09 10.05
C PHE A 22 -6.50 -8.07 8.97
N ILE A 23 -7.37 -8.34 8.00
CA ILE A 23 -7.08 -9.09 6.79
C ILE A 23 -7.73 -8.38 5.62
N GLY A 24 -6.97 -8.09 4.59
CA GLY A 24 -7.44 -7.47 3.35
C GLY A 24 -7.11 -8.31 2.13
N LEU A 25 -8.05 -8.41 1.21
CA LEU A 25 -7.88 -9.01 -0.10
C LEU A 25 -8.35 -8.01 -1.14
N SER A 26 -7.53 -7.71 -2.14
CA SER A 26 -7.93 -6.85 -3.23
C SER A 26 -7.39 -7.34 -4.57
N ALA A 27 -8.16 -7.09 -5.62
CA ALA A 27 -7.76 -7.32 -6.99
C ALA A 27 -7.89 -6.01 -7.77
N GLN A 28 -6.84 -5.63 -8.46
CA GLN A 28 -6.77 -4.43 -9.28
C GLN A 28 -6.54 -4.83 -10.73
N GLN A 29 -6.96 -3.98 -11.66
CA GLN A 29 -6.83 -4.20 -13.09
C GLN A 29 -7.43 -5.54 -13.53
N ILE A 30 -8.64 -5.85 -13.01
CA ILE A 30 -9.33 -7.13 -13.26
C ILE A 30 -9.58 -7.35 -14.74
N ILE A 31 -9.76 -6.27 -15.51
CA ILE A 31 -9.94 -6.34 -16.96
C ILE A 31 -8.57 -6.19 -17.64
N PRO A 32 -7.99 -7.28 -18.17
CA PRO A 32 -6.73 -7.20 -18.89
C PRO A 32 -6.91 -6.37 -20.16
N GLN A 33 -6.07 -5.36 -20.35
CA GLN A 33 -6.14 -4.50 -21.54
C GLN A 33 -4.79 -4.45 -22.24
N THR A 34 -4.83 -4.47 -23.57
CA THR A 34 -3.66 -4.25 -24.39
C THR A 34 -3.59 -2.77 -24.77
N LEU A 35 -2.51 -2.12 -24.38
CA LEU A 35 -2.20 -0.75 -24.76
C LEU A 35 -1.30 -0.80 -26.01
N ALA A 36 -1.79 -0.27 -27.11
CA ALA A 36 -0.96 -0.08 -28.31
C ALA A 36 -0.53 1.39 -28.37
N PHE A 37 0.76 1.62 -28.31
CA PHE A 37 1.35 2.94 -28.55
C PHE A 37 1.77 2.99 -30.03
N VAL A 38 1.16 3.90 -30.78
CA VAL A 38 1.55 4.16 -32.17
C VAL A 38 2.54 5.31 -32.11
N ASP A 39 3.81 5.03 -32.26
CA ASP A 39 4.81 6.01 -32.59
C ASP A 39 4.97 6.10 -34.10
N ASP A 40 5.30 7.27 -34.63
CA ASP A 40 5.45 7.52 -36.06
C ASP A 40 6.32 6.44 -36.71
N ALA A 41 5.75 5.79 -37.70
CA ALA A 41 6.37 4.84 -38.62
C ALA A 41 7.01 3.57 -38.01
N ALA A 42 6.23 2.61 -37.56
CA ALA A 42 6.55 1.18 -37.49
C ALA A 42 6.94 0.50 -36.17
N ILE A 43 6.94 1.16 -35.02
CA ILE A 43 7.16 0.47 -33.74
C ILE A 43 5.87 0.47 -32.92
N ILE A 44 5.08 -0.60 -33.05
CA ILE A 44 3.93 -0.83 -32.17
C ILE A 44 4.45 -1.47 -30.88
N THR A 45 4.73 -0.68 -29.85
CA THR A 45 5.01 -1.21 -28.52
C THR A 45 3.68 -1.56 -27.86
N LYS A 46 3.41 -2.85 -27.69
CA LYS A 46 2.21 -3.34 -26.99
C LYS A 46 2.49 -3.45 -25.51
N GLY A 47 1.96 -2.53 -24.72
CA GLY A 47 1.86 -2.69 -23.27
C GLY A 47 0.62 -3.50 -22.91
N ARG A 48 0.67 -4.31 -21.85
CA ARG A 48 -0.47 -5.04 -21.33
C ARG A 48 -0.69 -4.67 -19.88
N LEU A 49 -1.90 -4.21 -19.57
CA LEU A 49 -2.35 -4.12 -18.18
C LEU A 49 -2.75 -5.53 -17.72
N ILE A 50 -2.16 -5.97 -16.64
CA ILE A 50 -2.34 -7.31 -16.08
C ILE A 50 -2.93 -7.22 -14.68
N PRO A 51 -3.80 -8.18 -14.29
CA PRO A 51 -4.39 -8.20 -12.96
C PRO A 51 -3.34 -8.33 -11.85
N HIS A 52 -3.54 -7.56 -10.79
CA HIS A 52 -2.77 -7.61 -9.57
C HIS A 52 -3.67 -8.04 -8.43
N VAL A 53 -3.25 -9.03 -7.67
CA VAL A 53 -3.94 -9.48 -6.46
C VAL A 53 -3.06 -9.18 -5.25
N PHE A 54 -3.67 -8.61 -4.22
CA PHE A 54 -3.01 -8.27 -2.96
C PHE A 54 -3.72 -8.99 -1.82
N LEU A 55 -2.95 -9.62 -0.97
CA LEU A 55 -3.38 -10.15 0.32
C LEU A 55 -2.56 -9.47 1.40
N THR A 56 -3.22 -8.86 2.36
CA THR A 56 -2.55 -8.23 3.49
C THR A 56 -3.15 -8.72 4.80
N ALA A 57 -2.32 -8.86 5.82
CA ALA A 57 -2.75 -9.21 7.15
C ALA A 57 -1.84 -8.55 8.19
N GLY A 58 -2.40 -8.19 9.32
CA GLY A 58 -1.66 -7.62 10.43
C GLY A 58 -2.33 -7.88 11.77
N TYR A 59 -1.53 -7.77 12.82
CA TYR A 59 -1.97 -7.97 14.18
C TYR A 59 -1.40 -6.88 15.09
N ARG A 60 -2.20 -6.44 16.07
CA ARG A 60 -1.83 -5.45 17.07
C ARG A 60 -1.43 -6.14 18.36
N PHE A 61 -0.21 -5.94 18.78
CA PHE A 61 0.31 -6.36 20.07
C PHE A 61 0.42 -5.17 21.01
N LEU A 62 -0.15 -5.30 22.20
CA LEU A 62 0.08 -4.38 23.31
C LEU A 62 1.45 -4.69 23.91
N VAL A 63 2.44 -3.82 23.71
CA VAL A 63 3.76 -3.97 24.31
C VAL A 63 3.75 -3.47 25.76
N ASN A 64 3.07 -2.33 25.98
CA ASN A 64 2.76 -1.78 27.30
C ASN A 64 1.52 -0.89 27.20
N ASP A 65 1.11 -0.25 28.30
CA ASP A 65 -0.11 0.57 28.36
C ASP A 65 -0.10 1.75 27.36
N ASP A 66 1.06 2.20 26.93
CA ASP A 66 1.23 3.36 26.05
C ASP A 66 1.66 2.98 24.62
N VAL A 67 2.18 1.76 24.39
CA VAL A 67 2.81 1.38 23.11
C VAL A 67 2.18 0.14 22.51
N ASN A 68 1.76 0.27 21.28
CA ASN A 68 1.31 -0.83 20.43
C ASN A 68 2.35 -1.13 19.35
N ALA A 69 2.61 -2.41 19.09
CA ALA A 69 3.37 -2.89 17.95
C ALA A 69 2.43 -3.58 16.97
N ILE A 70 2.49 -3.18 15.70
CA ILE A 70 1.60 -3.68 14.65
C ILE A 70 2.45 -4.23 13.51
N PRO A 71 2.94 -5.49 13.62
CA PRO A 71 3.49 -6.18 12.47
C PRO A 71 2.40 -6.47 11.44
N SER A 72 2.75 -6.36 10.17
CA SER A 72 1.89 -6.74 9.06
C SER A 72 2.67 -7.31 7.90
N LEU A 73 1.98 -8.11 7.09
CA LEU A 73 2.53 -8.78 5.94
C LEU A 73 1.63 -8.53 4.74
N MET A 74 2.23 -8.24 3.59
CA MET A 74 1.54 -8.11 2.33
C MET A 74 2.15 -9.03 1.28
N PHE A 75 1.28 -9.77 0.59
CA PHE A 75 1.61 -10.54 -0.60
C PHE A 75 0.96 -9.88 -1.81
N LYS A 76 1.75 -9.65 -2.83
CA LYS A 76 1.29 -9.18 -4.14
C LYS A 76 1.58 -10.25 -5.17
N TYR A 77 0.56 -10.61 -5.94
CA TYR A 77 0.68 -11.52 -7.07
C TYR A 77 0.32 -10.80 -8.37
N ILE A 78 1.14 -10.99 -9.42
CA ILE A 78 0.96 -10.37 -10.74
C ILE A 78 0.77 -11.48 -11.76
N ASN A 79 -0.42 -11.59 -12.34
CA ASN A 79 -0.73 -12.62 -13.32
C ASN A 79 -0.18 -12.25 -14.71
N GLY A 80 0.82 -12.97 -15.21
CA GLY A 80 1.34 -12.82 -16.59
C GLY A 80 2.72 -12.17 -16.72
N SER A 81 3.47 -12.00 -15.64
CA SER A 81 4.89 -11.66 -15.70
C SER A 81 5.74 -12.93 -15.88
N SER A 82 6.76 -12.87 -16.73
CA SER A 82 7.63 -14.03 -17.01
C SER A 82 8.55 -14.39 -15.85
N ASN A 83 8.87 -13.43 -14.98
CA ASN A 83 9.80 -13.62 -13.86
C ASN A 83 9.26 -12.93 -12.61
N ASN A 84 9.31 -13.63 -11.48
CA ASN A 84 8.89 -13.14 -10.17
C ASN A 84 7.44 -12.59 -10.14
N ASN A 85 6.49 -13.51 -10.22
CA ASN A 85 5.06 -13.18 -10.21
C ASN A 85 4.53 -12.77 -8.83
N PHE A 86 5.34 -12.85 -7.78
CA PHE A 86 4.93 -12.50 -6.43
C PHE A 86 5.94 -11.57 -5.75
N GLN A 87 5.46 -10.72 -4.88
CA GLN A 87 6.23 -9.83 -4.04
C GLN A 87 5.74 -9.96 -2.61
N VAL A 88 6.66 -9.97 -1.67
CA VAL A 88 6.37 -10.01 -0.23
C VAL A 88 6.88 -8.74 0.41
N GLU A 89 6.05 -8.11 1.21
CA GLU A 89 6.42 -6.95 2.01
C GLU A 89 6.06 -7.18 3.46
N THR A 90 7.02 -6.95 4.34
CA THR A 90 6.84 -6.99 5.79
C THR A 90 6.89 -5.59 6.34
N ASN A 91 5.96 -5.26 7.23
CA ASN A 91 5.88 -3.95 7.86
C ASN A 91 5.85 -4.10 9.39
N LEU A 92 6.45 -3.15 10.08
CA LEU A 92 6.31 -2.99 11.52
C LEU A 92 5.97 -1.53 11.81
N LYS A 93 4.83 -1.30 12.46
CA LYS A 93 4.41 0.01 12.95
C LYS A 93 4.42 -0.01 14.47
N LEU A 94 5.08 0.96 15.08
CA LEU A 94 5.04 1.22 16.53
C LEU A 94 4.21 2.47 16.76
N GLN A 95 3.23 2.39 17.63
CA GLN A 95 2.28 3.46 17.90
C GLN A 95 2.31 3.81 19.39
N TYR A 96 2.53 5.09 19.70
CA TYR A 96 2.58 5.62 21.05
C TYR A 96 1.31 6.40 21.37
N ARG A 97 0.58 5.97 22.40
CA ARG A 97 -0.68 6.58 22.90
C ARG A 97 -1.71 6.89 21.83
N ASP A 98 -1.71 6.09 20.74
CA ASP A 98 -2.52 6.32 19.55
C ASP A 98 -2.33 7.72 18.90
N LEU A 99 -1.34 8.49 19.34
CA LEU A 99 -1.07 9.85 18.87
C LEU A 99 0.05 9.87 17.83
N LEU A 100 1.20 9.29 18.17
CA LEU A 100 2.37 9.25 17.29
C LEU A 100 2.62 7.83 16.84
N TRP A 101 3.11 7.68 15.63
CA TRP A 101 3.56 6.39 15.14
C TRP A 101 4.77 6.52 14.23
N ILE A 102 5.61 5.52 14.30
CA ILE A 102 6.72 5.31 13.38
C ILE A 102 6.61 3.90 12.81
N GLY A 103 7.15 3.68 11.63
CA GLY A 103 7.13 2.37 11.01
C GLY A 103 8.24 2.20 10.01
N GLY A 104 8.48 0.95 9.67
CA GLY A 104 9.37 0.57 8.59
C GLY A 104 8.80 -0.59 7.82
N SER A 105 9.09 -0.65 6.54
CA SER A 105 8.77 -1.78 5.69
C SER A 105 10.01 -2.30 5.00
N TYR A 106 9.99 -3.60 4.74
CA TYR A 106 10.97 -4.28 3.92
C TYR A 106 10.25 -5.02 2.81
N ARG A 107 10.54 -4.64 1.58
CA ARG A 107 10.02 -5.26 0.37
C ARG A 107 11.08 -6.18 -0.21
N TYR A 108 10.78 -7.46 -0.22
CA TYR A 108 11.72 -8.47 -0.70
C TYR A 108 12.17 -8.18 -2.13
N GLN A 109 13.48 -8.13 -2.36
CA GLN A 109 14.16 -7.83 -3.63
C GLN A 109 13.91 -6.43 -4.22
N ASP A 110 13.34 -5.49 -3.47
CA ASP A 110 13.04 -4.15 -3.99
C ASP A 110 13.62 -3.03 -3.13
N GLY A 111 13.33 -3.00 -1.83
CA GLY A 111 13.85 -1.93 -0.98
C GLY A 111 13.28 -1.88 0.42
N PHE A 112 13.48 -0.74 1.05
CA PHE A 112 12.99 -0.42 2.39
C PHE A 112 12.19 0.86 2.35
N ALA A 113 11.21 1.00 3.22
CA ALA A 113 10.58 2.28 3.48
C ALA A 113 10.62 2.62 4.97
N ALA A 114 10.78 3.89 5.27
CA ALA A 114 10.62 4.44 6.61
C ALA A 114 9.39 5.34 6.64
N MET A 115 8.61 5.25 7.69
CA MET A 115 7.33 5.94 7.82
C MET A 115 7.22 6.58 9.21
N ALA A 116 6.58 7.74 9.28
CA ALA A 116 6.21 8.37 10.54
C ALA A 116 4.91 9.14 10.36
N GLY A 117 4.16 9.31 11.44
CA GLY A 117 2.94 10.08 11.36
C GLY A 117 2.36 10.43 12.72
N VAL A 118 1.31 11.24 12.66
CA VAL A 118 0.61 11.76 13.82
C VAL A 118 -0.90 11.68 13.59
N ASN A 119 -1.61 11.17 14.57
CA ASN A 119 -3.05 11.21 14.65
C ASN A 119 -3.45 12.45 15.46
N ILE A 120 -3.71 13.57 14.78
CA ILE A 120 -3.98 14.87 15.41
C ILE A 120 -5.30 14.83 16.17
N SER A 121 -6.25 14.06 15.65
CA SER A 121 -7.55 13.84 16.31
C SER A 121 -8.10 12.47 15.93
N ASN A 122 -9.20 12.06 16.53
CA ASN A 122 -9.89 10.83 16.12
C ASN A 122 -10.44 10.86 14.68
N THR A 123 -10.36 12.01 14.04
CA THR A 123 -10.90 12.26 12.68
C THR A 123 -9.80 12.53 11.68
N PHE A 124 -8.64 13.05 12.10
CA PHE A 124 -7.61 13.53 11.21
C PHE A 124 -6.24 12.95 11.53
N ASN A 125 -5.60 12.37 10.54
CA ASN A 125 -4.23 11.87 10.65
C ASN A 125 -3.37 12.34 9.47
N VAL A 126 -2.07 12.45 9.71
CA VAL A 126 -1.06 12.79 8.71
C VAL A 126 0.09 11.81 8.84
N GLY A 127 0.52 11.28 7.72
CA GLY A 127 1.67 10.40 7.61
C GLY A 127 2.62 10.86 6.53
N TYR A 128 3.88 10.53 6.73
CA TYR A 128 4.94 10.71 5.76
C TYR A 128 5.71 9.40 5.62
N ALA A 129 6.02 9.03 4.39
CA ALA A 129 6.87 7.89 4.09
C ALA A 129 7.98 8.28 3.13
N TYR A 130 9.11 7.61 3.30
CA TYR A 130 10.23 7.68 2.37
C TYR A 130 10.63 6.27 1.95
N ASP A 131 10.57 5.99 0.66
CA ASP A 131 10.91 4.70 0.06
C ASP A 131 12.35 4.73 -0.47
N PHE A 132 13.17 3.79 -0.01
CA PHE A 132 14.55 3.59 -0.43
C PHE A 132 14.63 2.44 -1.42
N THR A 133 14.77 2.73 -2.69
CA THR A 133 14.95 1.71 -3.72
C THR A 133 16.37 1.15 -3.70
N THR A 134 16.52 -0.17 -3.57
CA THR A 134 17.83 -0.85 -3.56
C THR A 134 18.17 -1.54 -4.86
N THR A 135 17.23 -1.61 -5.79
CA THR A 135 17.39 -2.21 -7.12
C THR A 135 18.20 -1.33 -8.08
N ASN A 136 18.49 -1.84 -9.28
CA ASN A 136 19.20 -1.10 -10.34
C ASN A 136 18.50 0.21 -10.75
N LEU A 137 17.23 0.42 -10.34
CA LEU A 137 16.54 1.71 -10.46
C LEU A 137 17.23 2.83 -9.66
N LYS A 138 18.11 2.51 -8.72
CA LYS A 138 18.89 3.48 -7.94
C LYS A 138 19.75 4.40 -8.83
N THR A 139 20.04 4.00 -10.04
CA THR A 139 20.76 4.84 -11.02
C THR A 139 19.91 5.98 -11.58
N VAL A 140 18.58 5.84 -11.54
CA VAL A 140 17.62 6.79 -12.11
C VAL A 140 16.74 7.46 -11.05
N SER A 141 16.45 6.78 -9.93
CA SER A 141 15.64 7.31 -8.82
C SER A 141 16.35 7.12 -7.48
N ARG A 142 16.45 8.19 -6.70
CA ARG A 142 17.07 8.17 -5.36
C ARG A 142 16.10 7.85 -4.22
N GLY A 143 14.87 7.51 -4.53
CA GLY A 143 13.79 7.23 -3.57
C GLY A 143 12.56 8.09 -3.85
N THR A 144 11.47 7.78 -3.15
CA THR A 144 10.18 8.46 -3.30
C THR A 144 9.70 9.00 -1.96
N HIS A 145 9.18 10.21 -1.97
CA HIS A 145 8.55 10.86 -0.82
C HIS A 145 7.04 10.76 -0.95
N GLU A 146 6.37 10.31 0.08
CA GLU A 146 4.91 10.18 0.10
C GLU A 146 4.32 10.88 1.33
N ILE A 147 3.26 11.64 1.12
CA ILE A 147 2.48 12.27 2.17
C ILE A 147 1.07 11.70 2.11
N VAL A 148 0.58 11.22 3.24
CA VAL A 148 -0.77 10.68 3.38
C VAL A 148 -1.54 11.55 4.36
N ILE A 149 -2.72 11.97 3.96
CA ILE A 149 -3.66 12.70 4.81
C ILE A 149 -4.95 11.87 4.87
N GLY A 150 -5.35 11.50 6.07
CA GLY A 150 -6.53 10.67 6.31
C GLY A 150 -7.60 11.42 7.11
N PHE A 151 -8.85 11.27 6.67
CA PHE A 151 -10.02 11.76 7.36
C PHE A 151 -10.97 10.60 7.66
N LEU A 152 -11.31 10.40 8.94
CA LEU A 152 -12.30 9.44 9.39
C LEU A 152 -13.63 10.13 9.59
N LEU A 153 -14.57 9.89 8.68
CA LEU A 153 -15.90 10.44 8.74
C LEU A 153 -16.82 9.54 9.60
N GLY A 154 -17.59 10.15 10.51
CA GLY A 154 -18.57 9.42 11.29
C GLY A 154 -17.99 8.52 12.39
N ASN A 155 -16.75 8.73 12.79
CA ASN A 155 -16.12 8.02 13.90
C ASN A 155 -16.77 8.43 15.22
N ARG A 156 -17.97 7.89 15.47
CA ARG A 156 -18.61 7.98 16.78
C ARG A 156 -17.87 7.02 17.71
N TYR A 157 -17.57 7.47 18.91
CA TYR A 157 -17.10 6.63 20.00
C TYR A 157 -18.16 5.55 20.29
N SER A 158 -18.14 4.46 19.54
CA SER A 158 -18.91 3.29 19.85
C SER A 158 -17.95 2.17 20.24
N GLU A 159 -18.38 1.34 21.15
CA GLU A 159 -17.61 0.31 21.84
C GLU A 159 -16.88 -0.69 20.92
N ALA A 160 -17.18 -0.72 19.63
CA ALA A 160 -16.65 -1.72 18.71
C ALA A 160 -15.21 -1.48 18.25
N CYS A 161 -14.77 -0.25 18.03
CA CYS A 161 -13.35 0.10 17.81
C CYS A 161 -13.11 1.63 17.80
N PRO A 162 -12.84 2.27 18.93
CA PRO A 162 -12.69 3.73 19.00
C PRO A 162 -11.46 4.25 18.26
N ARG A 163 -10.49 3.41 17.90
CA ARG A 163 -9.17 3.82 17.39
C ARG A 163 -8.53 2.83 16.43
N CYS A 164 -9.33 2.17 15.59
CA CYS A 164 -8.79 1.30 14.55
C CYS A 164 -8.25 2.14 13.38
N ASN A 165 -7.17 2.87 13.60
CA ASN A 165 -6.36 3.46 12.56
C ASN A 165 -5.31 2.43 12.13
N TRP A 166 -5.70 1.57 11.20
CA TRP A 166 -4.79 0.64 10.56
C TRP A 166 -3.97 1.31 9.49
#